data_0131cf4f5f94e0fcbde70e0e1a11beb0
#
_entry.id   0131cf4f5f94e0fcbde70e0e1a11beb0
#
_cell.length_a   1.000
_cell.length_b   1.000
_cell.length_c   1.000
_cell.angle_alpha   90.00
_cell.angle_beta   90.00
_cell.angle_gamma   90.00
#
_symmetry.space_group_name_H-M   'P 1'
#
loop_
_entity.id
_entity.type
_entity.pdbx_description
1 polymer ?
#
loop_
_entity_poly.entity_id
_entity_poly.type
_entity_poly.pdbx_seq_one_letter_code
_entity_poly.pdbx_strand_id
1 'polypeptide(L)'
;KQVATTILEEDLRLKVNGKKTHLVHASKGVKFLGVKIGLVWSQIQSQKITATKAKVKALTRRNSPVNLEELIKELNPLLRGFGNYYQMANCKGVFKELSLWIRRRLRAKQLALWKRPSRLHRRLRELGGCVTGK
;
A
#
# COMPACT_ATOMS: atom_id res chain seq x y z
N LYS A 1 -12.30 -22.46 24.38
CA LYS A 1 -12.87 -22.90 23.11
C LYS A 1 -14.29 -23.39 23.27
N GLN A 2 -14.54 -24.33 24.22
CA GLN A 2 -15.86 -24.90 24.50
C GLN A 2 -16.90 -23.81 24.80
N VAL A 3 -16.66 -22.91 25.76
CA VAL A 3 -17.60 -21.85 26.14
C VAL A 3 -18.00 -20.95 24.95
N ALA A 4 -17.03 -20.55 24.13
CA ALA A 4 -17.34 -19.75 22.94
C ALA A 4 -18.13 -20.53 21.88
N THR A 5 -17.88 -21.82 21.74
CA THR A 5 -18.65 -22.68 20.83
C THR A 5 -20.08 -22.84 21.32
N THR A 6 -20.31 -23.07 22.62
CA THR A 6 -21.64 -23.16 23.23
C THR A 6 -22.46 -21.89 22.99
N ILE A 7 -21.88 -20.72 23.27
CA ILE A 7 -22.56 -19.42 23.05
C ILE A 7 -22.94 -19.24 21.56
N LEU A 8 -22.03 -19.57 20.63
CA LEU A 8 -22.29 -19.44 19.20
C LEU A 8 -23.35 -20.40 18.68
N GLU A 9 -23.37 -21.64 19.19
CA GLU A 9 -24.27 -22.68 18.70
C GLU A 9 -25.64 -22.68 19.42
N GLU A 10 -25.67 -22.42 20.72
CA GLU A 10 -26.90 -22.40 21.51
C GLU A 10 -27.62 -21.06 21.50
N ASP A 11 -26.89 -19.96 21.79
CA ASP A 11 -27.52 -18.62 21.88
C ASP A 11 -27.72 -17.97 20.51
N LEU A 12 -26.73 -18.07 19.61
CA LEU A 12 -26.79 -17.43 18.30
C LEU A 12 -27.17 -18.36 17.16
N ARG A 13 -27.37 -19.65 17.41
CA ARG A 13 -27.72 -20.68 16.42
C ARG A 13 -26.79 -20.69 15.19
N LEU A 14 -25.51 -20.37 15.40
CA LEU A 14 -24.47 -20.33 14.37
C LEU A 14 -23.65 -21.61 14.39
N LYS A 15 -23.51 -22.28 13.27
CA LYS A 15 -22.69 -23.49 13.16
C LYS A 15 -21.20 -23.14 13.06
N VAL A 16 -20.41 -23.57 14.06
CA VAL A 16 -18.96 -23.32 14.09
C VAL A 16 -18.23 -24.30 13.16
N ASN A 17 -17.43 -23.76 12.22
CA ASN A 17 -16.60 -24.58 11.34
C ASN A 17 -15.30 -25.01 12.05
N GLY A 18 -15.28 -26.23 12.58
CA GLY A 18 -14.15 -26.79 13.33
C GLY A 18 -12.83 -26.85 12.56
N LYS A 19 -12.89 -27.01 11.23
CA LYS A 19 -11.68 -27.04 10.37
C LYS A 19 -11.01 -25.68 10.23
N LYS A 20 -11.79 -24.58 10.34
CA LYS A 20 -11.29 -23.19 10.21
C LYS A 20 -11.05 -22.50 11.55
N THR A 21 -11.48 -23.10 12.65
CA THR A 21 -11.39 -22.52 13.99
C THR A 21 -10.16 -23.05 14.71
N HIS A 22 -9.14 -22.20 14.88
CA HIS A 22 -7.90 -22.53 15.57
C HIS A 22 -7.68 -21.61 16.76
N LEU A 23 -7.13 -22.17 17.84
CA LEU A 23 -6.58 -21.39 18.94
C LEU A 23 -5.11 -21.08 18.64
N VAL A 24 -4.76 -19.80 18.60
CA VAL A 24 -3.40 -19.35 18.39
C VAL A 24 -2.97 -18.53 19.60
N HIS A 25 -1.76 -18.78 20.12
CA HIS A 25 -1.20 -17.95 21.17
C HIS A 25 -0.91 -16.53 20.65
N ALA A 26 -1.34 -15.51 21.40
CA ALA A 26 -1.28 -14.12 20.96
C ALA A 26 0.16 -13.62 20.65
N SER A 27 1.18 -14.21 21.28
CA SER A 27 2.60 -13.90 21.00
C SER A 27 3.02 -14.23 19.56
N LYS A 28 2.43 -15.26 18.94
CA LYS A 28 2.71 -15.64 17.54
C LYS A 28 2.04 -14.72 16.52
N GLY A 29 1.10 -13.88 16.97
CA GLY A 29 0.31 -12.99 16.15
C GLY A 29 -0.72 -13.71 15.29
N VAL A 30 -1.91 -13.15 15.21
CA VAL A 30 -3.04 -13.65 14.44
C VAL A 30 -3.18 -12.88 13.14
N LYS A 31 -3.37 -13.59 12.03
CA LYS A 31 -3.67 -12.95 10.73
C LYS A 31 -5.17 -12.72 10.64
N PHE A 32 -5.57 -11.45 10.60
CA PHE A 32 -6.97 -11.06 10.50
C PHE A 32 -7.13 -9.91 9.51
N LEU A 33 -8.04 -10.03 8.55
CA LEU A 33 -8.36 -9.01 7.55
C LEU A 33 -7.15 -8.35 6.86
N GLY A 34 -6.08 -9.09 6.62
CA GLY A 34 -4.89 -8.56 5.95
C GLY A 34 -3.90 -7.87 6.90
N VAL A 35 -4.16 -7.90 8.20
CA VAL A 35 -3.28 -7.40 9.26
C VAL A 35 -2.82 -8.59 10.10
N LYS A 36 -1.57 -8.58 10.55
CA LYS A 36 -1.04 -9.49 11.55
C LYS A 36 -1.06 -8.75 12.90
N ILE A 37 -1.85 -9.25 13.83
CA ILE A 37 -2.09 -8.63 15.15
C ILE A 37 -1.34 -9.46 16.19
N GLY A 38 -0.44 -8.85 16.94
CA GLY A 38 0.20 -9.39 18.12
C GLY A 38 -0.34 -8.72 19.40
N LEU A 39 0.29 -9.02 20.54
CA LEU A 39 -0.13 -8.45 21.84
C LEU A 39 -0.04 -6.93 21.90
N VAL A 40 1.05 -6.36 21.36
CA VAL A 40 1.37 -4.93 21.46
C VAL A 40 1.60 -4.28 20.08
N TRP A 41 1.54 -5.06 19.00
CA TRP A 41 1.86 -4.59 17.66
C TRP A 41 0.85 -5.10 16.62
N SER A 42 0.67 -4.31 15.60
CA SER A 42 -0.10 -4.70 14.43
C SER A 42 0.68 -4.34 13.17
N GLN A 43 0.76 -5.27 12.22
CA GLN A 43 1.50 -5.10 10.97
C GLN A 43 0.62 -5.47 9.77
N ILE A 44 0.77 -4.72 8.69
CA ILE A 44 0.15 -5.08 7.41
C ILE A 44 0.85 -6.33 6.86
N GLN A 45 0.09 -7.31 6.39
CA GLN A 45 0.66 -8.50 5.77
C GLN A 45 1.49 -8.12 4.54
N SER A 46 2.69 -8.68 4.42
CA SER A 46 3.61 -8.42 3.30
C SER A 46 2.98 -8.67 1.94
N GLN A 47 2.13 -9.69 1.83
CA GLN A 47 1.38 -10.01 0.61
C GLN A 47 0.50 -8.83 0.15
N LYS A 48 -0.15 -8.11 1.07
CA LYS A 48 -0.99 -6.96 0.74
C LYS A 48 -0.17 -5.76 0.28
N ILE A 49 1.00 -5.54 0.90
CA ILE A 49 1.95 -4.51 0.49
C ILE A 49 2.49 -4.82 -0.91
N THR A 50 2.88 -6.07 -1.17
CA THR A 50 3.37 -6.52 -2.48
C THR A 50 2.28 -6.39 -3.55
N ALA A 51 1.04 -6.77 -3.27
CA ALA A 51 -0.08 -6.61 -4.18
C ALA A 51 -0.34 -5.14 -4.52
N THR A 52 -0.27 -4.24 -3.53
CA THR A 52 -0.41 -2.80 -3.75
C THR A 52 0.76 -2.24 -4.56
N LYS A 53 2.00 -2.63 -4.24
CA LYS A 53 3.19 -2.28 -5.04
C LYS A 53 3.04 -2.76 -6.49
N ALA A 54 2.47 -3.96 -6.73
CA ALA A 54 2.23 -4.47 -8.08
C ALA A 54 1.21 -3.63 -8.85
N LYS A 55 0.09 -3.24 -8.24
CA LYS A 55 -0.91 -2.34 -8.84
C LYS A 55 -0.30 -0.98 -9.21
N VAL A 56 0.42 -0.36 -8.27
CA VAL A 56 1.14 0.90 -8.51
C VAL A 56 2.18 0.74 -9.64
N LYS A 57 2.89 -0.40 -9.68
CA LYS A 57 3.88 -0.70 -10.74
C LYS A 57 3.22 -0.80 -12.11
N ALA A 58 2.04 -1.40 -12.21
CA ALA A 58 1.27 -1.49 -13.44
C ALA A 58 0.86 -0.12 -13.97
N LEU A 59 0.31 0.73 -13.10
CA LEU A 59 -0.08 2.10 -13.44
C LEU A 59 1.12 2.96 -13.84
N THR A 60 2.24 2.86 -13.12
CA THR A 60 3.44 3.68 -13.32
C THR A 60 4.43 3.09 -14.34
N ARG A 61 3.98 2.35 -15.34
CA ARG A 61 4.84 1.85 -16.41
C ARG A 61 5.50 3.01 -17.17
N ARG A 62 6.83 2.92 -17.41
CA ARG A 62 7.60 3.95 -18.13
C ARG A 62 7.07 4.23 -19.54
N ASN A 63 6.67 3.18 -20.25
CA ASN A 63 6.27 3.23 -21.66
C ASN A 63 4.76 3.49 -21.86
N SER A 64 3.98 3.72 -20.78
CA SER A 64 2.57 4.07 -20.94
C SER A 64 2.46 5.50 -21.47
N PRO A 65 1.57 5.78 -22.45
CA PRO A 65 1.37 7.14 -23.00
C PRO A 65 0.60 8.05 -22.05
N VAL A 66 0.15 7.54 -20.92
CA VAL A 66 -0.68 8.26 -19.93
C VAL A 66 0.06 9.46 -19.36
N ASN A 67 -0.60 10.61 -19.33
CA ASN A 67 -0.08 11.83 -18.73
C ASN A 67 0.06 11.68 -17.21
N LEU A 68 0.99 12.46 -16.62
CA LEU A 68 1.26 12.40 -15.18
C LEU A 68 0.02 12.76 -14.35
N GLU A 69 -0.79 13.72 -14.81
CA GLU A 69 -2.01 14.16 -14.12
C GLU A 69 -3.08 13.06 -14.06
N GLU A 70 -3.31 12.37 -15.17
CA GLU A 70 -4.23 11.24 -15.26
C GLU A 70 -3.78 10.10 -14.36
N LEU A 71 -2.49 9.81 -14.40
CA LEU A 71 -1.88 8.79 -13.54
C LEU A 71 -2.06 9.10 -12.06
N ILE A 72 -1.92 10.35 -11.65
CA ILE A 72 -2.14 10.79 -10.26
C ILE A 72 -3.63 10.67 -9.89
N LYS A 73 -4.54 11.00 -10.80
CA LYS A 73 -5.99 10.82 -10.58
C LYS A 73 -6.37 9.36 -10.33
N GLU A 74 -5.76 8.42 -11.06
CA GLU A 74 -5.99 6.98 -10.84
C GLU A 74 -5.29 6.44 -9.59
N LEU A 75 -4.12 6.98 -9.26
CA LEU A 75 -3.33 6.53 -8.12
C LEU A 75 -3.93 6.96 -6.77
N ASN A 76 -4.50 8.17 -6.72
CA ASN A 76 -5.04 8.74 -5.48
C ASN A 76 -6.14 7.89 -4.82
N PRO A 77 -7.18 7.41 -5.52
CA PRO A 77 -8.20 6.56 -4.93
C PRO A 77 -7.62 5.26 -4.35
N LEU A 78 -6.69 4.64 -5.09
CA LEU A 78 -6.02 3.42 -4.65
C LEU A 78 -5.22 3.63 -3.37
N LEU A 79 -4.45 4.72 -3.29
CA LEU A 79 -3.64 5.03 -2.11
C LEU A 79 -4.50 5.47 -0.93
N ARG A 80 -5.54 6.27 -1.15
CA ARG A 80 -6.50 6.67 -0.10
C ARG A 80 -7.22 5.45 0.45
N GLY A 81 -7.73 4.55 -0.41
CA GLY A 81 -8.37 3.32 0.01
C GLY A 81 -7.44 2.43 0.84
N PHE A 82 -6.18 2.27 0.42
CA PHE A 82 -5.17 1.54 1.17
C PHE A 82 -4.85 2.22 2.51
N GLY A 83 -4.67 3.53 2.51
CA GLY A 83 -4.39 4.31 3.72
C GLY A 83 -5.52 4.23 4.73
N ASN A 84 -6.76 4.49 4.31
CA ASN A 84 -7.94 4.45 5.17
C ASN A 84 -8.19 3.06 5.76
N TYR A 85 -7.99 2.00 4.94
CA TYR A 85 -8.18 0.63 5.41
C TYR A 85 -7.17 0.21 6.48
N TYR A 86 -5.90 0.61 6.32
CA TYR A 86 -4.81 0.21 7.22
C TYR A 86 -4.40 1.26 8.24
N GLN A 87 -5.15 2.37 8.36
CA GLN A 87 -4.83 3.43 9.34
C GLN A 87 -4.84 2.93 10.80
N MET A 88 -5.67 1.91 11.10
CA MET A 88 -5.74 1.30 12.43
C MET A 88 -4.49 0.47 12.78
N ALA A 89 -3.72 0.04 11.79
CA ALA A 89 -2.48 -0.69 12.00
C ALA A 89 -1.35 0.28 12.36
N ASN A 90 -0.58 -0.01 13.41
CA ASN A 90 0.55 0.83 13.82
C ASN A 90 1.76 0.65 12.88
N CYS A 91 1.60 1.00 11.60
CA CYS A 91 2.53 0.73 10.51
C CYS A 91 3.12 1.99 9.87
N LYS A 92 3.38 3.06 10.66
CA LYS A 92 3.94 4.33 10.15
C LYS A 92 5.19 4.15 9.28
N GLY A 93 6.08 3.22 9.65
CA GLY A 93 7.28 2.89 8.87
C GLY A 93 6.97 2.36 7.47
N VAL A 94 6.00 1.46 7.35
CA VAL A 94 5.57 0.87 6.07
C VAL A 94 4.99 1.94 5.14
N PHE A 95 4.17 2.84 5.66
CA PHE A 95 3.62 3.95 4.90
C PHE A 95 4.69 4.92 4.41
N LYS A 96 5.68 5.23 5.27
CA LYS A 96 6.83 6.08 4.90
C LYS A 96 7.65 5.44 3.78
N GLU A 97 7.98 4.16 3.89
CA GLU A 97 8.72 3.41 2.85
C GLU A 97 7.93 3.36 1.53
N LEU A 98 6.64 3.03 1.59
CA LEU A 98 5.77 2.98 0.41
C LEU A 98 5.68 4.35 -0.27
N SER A 99 5.53 5.43 0.48
CA SER A 99 5.49 6.80 -0.03
C SER A 99 6.79 7.19 -0.74
N LEU A 100 7.95 6.88 -0.15
CA LEU A 100 9.26 7.14 -0.77
C LEU A 100 9.42 6.36 -2.07
N TRP A 101 9.00 5.09 -2.09
CA TRP A 101 9.06 4.25 -3.28
C TRP A 101 8.14 4.77 -4.40
N ILE A 102 6.92 5.20 -4.08
CA ILE A 102 5.98 5.79 -5.05
C ILE A 102 6.54 7.08 -5.63
N ARG A 103 7.07 7.97 -4.79
CA ARG A 103 7.69 9.24 -5.24
C ARG A 103 8.84 8.99 -6.21
N ARG A 104 9.70 8.02 -5.96
CA ARG A 104 10.78 7.63 -6.89
C ARG A 104 10.22 7.19 -8.24
N ARG A 105 9.14 6.41 -8.26
CA ARG A 105 8.51 5.94 -9.49
C ARG A 105 7.86 7.07 -10.28
N LEU A 106 7.16 7.98 -9.61
CA LEU A 106 6.55 9.14 -10.25
C LEU A 106 7.62 10.06 -10.87
N ARG A 107 8.70 10.33 -10.16
CA ARG A 107 9.85 11.10 -10.70
C ARG A 107 10.46 10.41 -11.92
N ALA A 108 10.67 9.09 -11.86
CA ALA A 108 11.20 8.33 -12.99
C ALA A 108 10.27 8.37 -14.22
N LYS A 109 8.95 8.35 -14.01
CA LYS A 109 7.95 8.52 -15.08
C LYS A 109 8.00 9.93 -15.65
N GLN A 110 8.06 10.95 -14.81
CA GLN A 110 8.15 12.34 -15.23
C GLN A 110 9.41 12.61 -16.06
N LEU A 111 10.56 12.11 -15.61
CA LEU A 111 11.81 12.21 -16.38
C LEU A 111 11.73 11.47 -17.72
N ALA A 112 11.04 10.33 -17.77
CA ALA A 112 10.81 9.63 -19.03
C ALA A 112 9.92 10.41 -20.01
N LEU A 113 8.98 11.22 -19.54
CA LEU A 113 8.19 12.13 -20.38
C LEU A 113 9.02 13.32 -20.89
N TRP A 114 10.07 13.70 -20.19
CA TRP A 114 10.98 14.79 -20.56
C TRP A 114 12.24 14.30 -21.29
N LYS A 115 12.12 13.29 -22.13
CA LYS A 115 13.24 12.61 -22.81
C LYS A 115 14.25 13.51 -23.53
N ARG A 116 13.79 14.66 -24.07
CA ARG A 116 14.69 15.59 -24.78
C ARG A 116 15.42 16.49 -23.78
N PRO A 117 16.76 16.58 -23.80
CA PRO A 117 17.53 17.42 -22.87
C PRO A 117 17.06 18.87 -22.80
N SER A 118 16.75 19.48 -23.94
CA SER A 118 16.22 20.85 -24.00
C SER A 118 14.92 21.04 -23.24
N ARG A 119 13.99 20.06 -23.34
CA ARG A 119 12.72 20.06 -22.61
C ARG A 119 12.96 19.85 -21.10
N LEU A 120 13.88 18.95 -20.75
CA LEU A 120 14.27 18.69 -19.36
C LEU A 120 14.84 19.95 -18.70
N HIS A 121 15.84 20.59 -19.35
CA HIS A 121 16.45 21.81 -18.82
C HIS A 121 15.45 22.95 -18.67
N ARG A 122 14.55 23.16 -19.65
CA ARG A 122 13.51 24.17 -19.57
C ARG A 122 12.60 23.93 -18.36
N ARG A 123 12.11 22.70 -18.19
CA ARG A 123 11.20 22.34 -17.08
C ARG A 123 11.87 22.42 -15.72
N LEU A 124 13.13 22.01 -15.60
CA LEU A 124 13.89 22.16 -14.37
C LEU A 124 14.09 23.63 -13.99
N ARG A 125 14.32 24.50 -14.97
CA ARG A 125 14.44 25.93 -14.76
C ARG A 125 13.13 26.55 -14.29
N GLU A 126 12.01 26.20 -14.92
CA GLU A 126 10.65 26.61 -14.50
C GLU A 126 10.31 26.19 -13.07
N LEU A 127 10.83 25.06 -12.61
CA LEU A 127 10.66 24.53 -11.24
C LEU A 127 11.69 25.08 -10.22
N GLY A 128 12.49 26.07 -10.60
CA GLY A 128 13.50 26.68 -9.72
C GLY A 128 14.76 25.83 -9.53
N GLY A 129 14.97 24.80 -10.36
CA GLY A 129 16.19 24.02 -10.36
C GLY A 129 17.35 24.81 -10.97
N CYS A 130 18.42 25.03 -10.20
CA CYS A 130 19.67 25.58 -10.71
C CYS A 130 20.34 24.55 -11.64
N VAL A 131 20.23 24.74 -12.94
CA VAL A 131 20.98 23.97 -13.92
C VAL A 131 22.32 24.64 -14.12
N THR A 132 23.31 24.30 -13.31
CA THR A 132 24.71 24.67 -13.60
C THR A 132 25.14 23.88 -14.83
N GLY A 133 25.04 24.52 -16.00
CA GLY A 133 25.67 24.05 -17.21
C GLY A 133 27.18 24.26 -17.12
N LYS A 134 27.94 23.21 -17.23
CA LYS A 134 29.26 23.21 -17.86
C LYS A 134 29.18 22.42 -19.14
#